data_cb7b9360bc6d632ba60aec324dc06692
#
_entry.id   cb7b9360bc6d632ba60aec324dc06692
#
_cell.length_a   1.000
_cell.length_b   1.000
_cell.length_c   1.000
_cell.angle_alpha   90.00
_cell.angle_beta   90.00
_cell.angle_gamma   90.00
#
_symmetry.space_group_name_H-M   'P 1'
#
loop_
_entity.id
_entity.type
_entity.pdbx_description
1 polymer ?
#
loop_
_entity_poly.entity_id
_entity_poly.type
_entity_poly.pdbx_seq_one_letter_code
_entity_poly.pdbx_strand_id
1 'polypeptide(L)'
;MFSLGRTRSRALVAEPCEVGPVSVEYLVRAARVTDIDRVVALSDDEVRMGRGDSPLGAADLMRQLVYLPQASIVVAEARRVVVGGAILALRPSVRAGGYVGTIDLLVVDPEYDLDRITEALLEELVRSASNKGCSVVEAERPDDEATLARWQRLGFSEAGPRLSRTVAAAGSAARRTI
;
A
#
# COMPACT_ATOMS: atom_id res chain seq x y z
N MET A 1 -80.18 -14.54 -3.04
CA MET A 1 -79.01 -15.39 -3.06
C MET A 1 -77.84 -14.48 -3.40
N PHE A 2 -77.14 -13.93 -2.36
CA PHE A 2 -76.15 -12.89 -2.47
C PHE A 2 -74.75 -13.57 -2.44
N SER A 3 -73.96 -13.36 -3.51
CA SER A 3 -72.58 -13.83 -3.59
C SER A 3 -71.66 -12.68 -3.22
N LEU A 4 -70.90 -12.83 -2.13
CA LEU A 4 -69.90 -11.90 -1.65
C LEU A 4 -68.58 -12.14 -2.37
N GLY A 5 -68.19 -11.19 -3.24
CA GLY A 5 -66.89 -11.14 -3.85
C GLY A 5 -65.79 -10.74 -2.83
N ARG A 6 -64.84 -11.62 -2.57
CA ARG A 6 -63.63 -11.34 -1.76
C ARG A 6 -62.61 -10.56 -2.61
N THR A 7 -62.44 -9.29 -2.25
CA THR A 7 -61.33 -8.46 -2.74
C THR A 7 -60.05 -8.89 -2.08
N ARG A 8 -59.12 -9.49 -2.86
CA ARG A 8 -57.76 -9.78 -2.40
C ARG A 8 -56.94 -8.51 -2.44
N SER A 9 -56.61 -8.00 -1.27
CA SER A 9 -55.57 -6.94 -1.10
C SER A 9 -54.25 -7.51 -1.52
N ARG A 10 -53.66 -6.93 -2.58
CA ARG A 10 -52.32 -7.21 -3.05
C ARG A 10 -51.34 -6.37 -2.21
N ALA A 11 -50.67 -6.98 -1.25
CA ALA A 11 -49.61 -6.34 -0.51
C ALA A 11 -48.48 -5.98 -1.48
N LEU A 12 -48.19 -4.69 -1.61
CA LEU A 12 -47.00 -4.17 -2.26
C LEU A 12 -45.81 -4.56 -1.38
N VAL A 13 -45.07 -5.58 -1.82
CA VAL A 13 -43.75 -5.88 -1.28
C VAL A 13 -42.82 -4.79 -1.83
N ALA A 14 -42.39 -3.90 -0.94
CA ALA A 14 -41.36 -2.92 -1.26
C ALA A 14 -40.04 -3.69 -1.53
N GLU A 15 -39.56 -3.63 -2.75
CA GLU A 15 -38.24 -4.13 -3.11
C GLU A 15 -37.19 -3.36 -2.31
N PRO A 16 -36.21 -4.02 -1.70
CA PRO A 16 -35.08 -3.34 -1.07
C PRO A 16 -34.34 -2.56 -2.15
N CYS A 17 -34.22 -1.25 -1.95
CA CYS A 17 -33.31 -0.42 -2.74
C CYS A 17 -31.91 -1.01 -2.60
N GLU A 18 -31.39 -1.65 -3.64
CA GLU A 18 -29.97 -1.93 -3.76
C GLU A 18 -29.23 -0.60 -3.77
N VAL A 19 -28.66 -0.24 -2.63
CA VAL A 19 -27.69 0.85 -2.54
C VAL A 19 -26.47 0.34 -3.28
N GLY A 20 -26.36 0.72 -4.55
CA GLY A 20 -25.14 0.44 -5.33
C GLY A 20 -23.92 0.98 -4.59
N PRO A 21 -22.73 0.39 -4.79
CA PRO A 21 -21.53 0.81 -4.10
C PRO A 21 -21.32 2.30 -4.33
N VAL A 22 -21.34 3.06 -3.23
CA VAL A 22 -21.05 4.50 -3.26
C VAL A 22 -19.63 4.63 -3.82
N SER A 23 -19.51 5.14 -5.05
CA SER A 23 -18.21 5.41 -5.66
C SER A 23 -17.50 6.47 -4.82
N VAL A 24 -16.63 6.02 -3.92
CA VAL A 24 -15.79 6.91 -3.13
C VAL A 24 -14.69 7.43 -4.05
N GLU A 25 -14.58 8.74 -4.16
CA GLU A 25 -13.47 9.37 -4.88
C GLU A 25 -12.22 9.36 -3.99
N TYR A 26 -11.12 8.87 -4.54
CA TYR A 26 -9.82 8.82 -3.86
C TYR A 26 -8.89 9.87 -4.43
N LEU A 27 -8.20 10.60 -3.56
CA LEU A 27 -7.13 11.52 -3.91
C LEU A 27 -5.79 10.89 -3.50
N VAL A 28 -4.93 10.61 -4.48
CA VAL A 28 -3.55 10.20 -4.21
C VAL A 28 -2.64 11.42 -4.21
N ARG A 29 -1.83 11.55 -3.17
CA ARG A 29 -0.92 12.68 -2.97
C ARG A 29 0.33 12.27 -2.20
N ALA A 30 1.37 13.11 -2.26
CA ALA A 30 2.52 12.97 -1.38
C ALA A 30 2.08 13.00 0.10
N ALA A 31 2.67 12.13 0.91
CA ALA A 31 2.41 12.08 2.34
C ALA A 31 2.98 13.32 3.05
N ARG A 32 2.28 13.76 4.07
CA ARG A 32 2.75 14.72 5.06
C ARG A 32 3.20 13.98 6.31
N VAL A 33 4.03 14.62 7.13
CA VAL A 33 4.46 14.02 8.42
C VAL A 33 3.27 13.63 9.30
N THR A 34 2.18 14.39 9.23
CA THR A 34 0.94 14.13 9.98
C THR A 34 0.17 12.89 9.51
N ASP A 35 0.44 12.38 8.30
CA ASP A 35 -0.20 11.18 7.77
C ASP A 35 0.47 9.89 8.28
N ILE A 36 1.72 9.99 8.75
CA ILE A 36 2.56 8.83 9.05
C ILE A 36 1.95 7.94 10.13
N ASP A 37 1.37 8.53 11.18
CA ASP A 37 0.77 7.75 12.26
C ASP A 37 -0.38 6.85 11.75
N ARG A 38 -1.14 7.34 10.76
CA ARG A 38 -2.20 6.55 10.15
C ARG A 38 -1.65 5.48 9.22
N VAL A 39 -0.60 5.77 8.44
CA VAL A 39 0.08 4.78 7.59
C VAL A 39 0.64 3.65 8.45
N VAL A 40 1.30 3.96 9.57
CA VAL A 40 1.81 2.98 10.53
C VAL A 40 0.67 2.13 11.11
N ALA A 41 -0.46 2.76 11.48
CA ALA A 41 -1.61 2.03 12.01
C ALA A 41 -2.22 1.06 10.98
N LEU A 42 -2.18 1.38 9.69
CA LEU A 42 -2.62 0.50 8.61
C LEU A 42 -1.64 -0.64 8.36
N SER A 43 -0.35 -0.43 8.61
CA SER A 43 0.74 -1.37 8.35
C SER A 43 1.17 -2.18 9.58
N ASP A 44 0.41 -2.13 10.68
CA ASP A 44 0.84 -2.63 12.00
C ASP A 44 1.32 -4.10 11.96
N ASP A 45 0.67 -4.95 11.18
CA ASP A 45 1.08 -6.35 11.02
C ASP A 45 2.33 -6.50 10.14
N GLU A 46 2.45 -5.77 9.04
CA GLU A 46 3.61 -5.83 8.12
C GLU A 46 4.85 -5.23 8.77
N VAL A 47 4.69 -4.11 9.47
CA VAL A 47 5.80 -3.41 10.16
C VAL A 47 6.28 -4.19 11.37
N ARG A 48 5.40 -4.87 12.11
CA ARG A 48 5.77 -5.75 13.23
C ARG A 48 6.50 -7.00 12.78
N MET A 49 6.24 -7.47 11.57
CA MET A 49 6.97 -8.61 10.98
C MET A 49 8.37 -8.21 10.48
N GLY A 50 8.66 -6.93 10.33
CA GLY A 50 9.98 -6.40 10.03
C GLY A 50 10.97 -6.79 11.13
N ARG A 51 11.86 -7.75 10.87
CA ARG A 51 12.80 -8.38 11.81
C ARG A 51 14.05 -7.52 12.07
N GLY A 52 13.89 -6.23 12.24
CA GLY A 52 15.03 -5.35 12.49
C GLY A 52 15.04 -4.86 13.95
N ASP A 53 16.09 -5.17 14.71
CA ASP A 53 16.43 -4.47 15.96
C ASP A 53 16.91 -3.03 15.66
N SER A 54 16.15 -2.29 14.88
CA SER A 54 16.48 -0.88 14.61
C SER A 54 16.17 -0.05 15.85
N PRO A 55 17.09 0.83 16.29
CA PRO A 55 16.82 1.77 17.37
C PRO A 55 15.76 2.81 17.02
N LEU A 56 15.44 2.94 15.73
CA LEU A 56 14.36 3.81 15.23
C LEU A 56 13.09 2.99 15.08
N GLY A 57 12.00 3.42 15.68
CA GLY A 57 10.68 2.90 15.38
C GLY A 57 10.28 3.18 13.92
N ALA A 58 9.43 2.33 13.35
CA ALA A 58 8.97 2.49 11.96
C ALA A 58 8.38 3.88 11.69
N ALA A 59 7.61 4.41 12.63
CA ALA A 59 7.03 5.76 12.52
C ALA A 59 8.11 6.85 12.41
N ASP A 60 9.17 6.75 13.21
CA ASP A 60 10.25 7.76 13.20
C ASP A 60 11.06 7.66 11.91
N LEU A 61 11.31 6.45 11.43
CA LEU A 61 11.95 6.25 10.13
C LEU A 61 11.09 6.84 9.00
N MET A 62 9.79 6.54 8.97
CA MET A 62 8.90 7.08 7.95
C MET A 62 8.83 8.61 7.99
N ARG A 63 8.80 9.24 9.19
CA ARG A 63 8.86 10.69 9.32
C ARG A 63 10.13 11.29 8.75
N GLN A 64 11.27 10.61 8.89
CA GLN A 64 12.52 11.02 8.27
C GLN A 64 12.47 10.87 6.74
N LEU A 65 11.93 9.75 6.24
CA LEU A 65 11.82 9.48 4.80
C LEU A 65 10.99 10.52 4.05
N VAL A 66 10.00 11.17 4.69
CA VAL A 66 9.21 12.26 4.07
C VAL A 66 10.09 13.39 3.54
N TYR A 67 11.22 13.65 4.19
CA TYR A 67 12.14 14.74 3.84
C TYR A 67 13.32 14.31 2.95
N LEU A 68 13.48 12.99 2.71
CA LEU A 68 14.61 12.49 1.97
C LEU A 68 14.30 12.40 0.47
N PRO A 69 15.16 12.95 -0.41
CA PRO A 69 14.97 12.88 -1.85
C PRO A 69 15.04 11.44 -2.39
N GLN A 70 15.67 10.52 -1.62
CA GLN A 70 15.81 9.11 -1.96
C GLN A 70 14.56 8.29 -1.59
N ALA A 71 13.51 8.91 -1.10
CA ALA A 71 12.24 8.24 -0.83
C ALA A 71 11.08 9.00 -1.46
N SER A 72 9.99 8.31 -1.64
CA SER A 72 8.68 8.90 -1.92
C SER A 72 7.64 8.15 -1.11
N ILE A 73 6.91 8.87 -0.29
CA ILE A 73 5.77 8.34 0.44
C ILE A 73 4.53 8.96 -0.16
N VAL A 74 3.59 8.14 -0.58
CA VAL A 74 2.30 8.57 -1.11
C VAL A 74 1.17 7.99 -0.28
N VAL A 75 0.07 8.71 -0.20
CA VAL A 75 -1.13 8.28 0.51
C VAL A 75 -2.36 8.42 -0.38
N ALA A 76 -3.28 7.50 -0.23
CA ALA A 76 -4.64 7.61 -0.76
C ALA A 76 -5.54 8.19 0.33
N GLU A 77 -6.25 9.23 0.01
CA GLU A 77 -7.18 9.93 0.90
C GLU A 77 -8.61 9.82 0.38
N ALA A 78 -9.52 9.39 1.24
CA ALA A 78 -10.96 9.38 1.00
C ALA A 78 -11.64 10.22 2.08
N ARG A 79 -12.46 11.21 1.70
CA ARG A 79 -13.18 12.07 2.66
C ARG A 79 -12.28 12.65 3.77
N ARG A 80 -11.05 13.04 3.43
CA ARG A 80 -10.03 13.57 4.34
C ARG A 80 -9.45 12.55 5.34
N VAL A 81 -9.67 11.26 5.11
CA VAL A 81 -9.08 10.18 5.90
C VAL A 81 -8.09 9.44 5.02
N VAL A 82 -6.88 9.16 5.53
CA VAL A 82 -5.91 8.32 4.84
C VAL A 82 -6.38 6.88 4.92
N VAL A 83 -6.62 6.28 3.75
CA VAL A 83 -7.15 4.92 3.56
C VAL A 83 -6.15 3.97 2.91
N GLY A 84 -4.98 4.46 2.57
CA GLY A 84 -3.88 3.66 2.06
C GLY A 84 -2.59 4.46 2.00
N GLY A 85 -1.48 3.76 1.93
CA GLY A 85 -0.16 4.37 1.83
C GLY A 85 0.83 3.46 1.13
N ALA A 86 1.82 4.06 0.47
CA ALA A 86 2.90 3.31 -0.16
C ALA A 86 4.22 4.07 -0.07
N ILE A 87 5.31 3.32 0.04
CA ILE A 87 6.67 3.83 0.15
C ILE A 87 7.51 3.30 -1.00
N LEU A 88 8.19 4.20 -1.69
CA LEU A 88 9.21 3.92 -2.67
C LEU A 88 10.56 4.38 -2.13
N ALA A 89 11.50 3.46 -2.00
CA ALA A 89 12.90 3.75 -1.70
C ALA A 89 13.73 3.72 -2.99
N LEU A 90 14.60 4.71 -3.16
CA LEU A 90 15.47 4.82 -4.32
C LEU A 90 16.90 4.45 -3.96
N ARG A 91 17.49 3.58 -4.75
CA ARG A 91 18.92 3.23 -4.62
C ARG A 91 19.67 3.46 -5.92
N PRO A 92 20.90 4.00 -5.88
CA PRO A 92 21.74 4.02 -7.07
C PRO A 92 22.13 2.59 -7.46
N SER A 93 22.18 2.31 -8.77
CA SER A 93 22.55 1.01 -9.30
C SER A 93 23.44 1.20 -10.52
N VAL A 94 24.71 0.82 -10.39
CA VAL A 94 25.67 0.85 -11.51
C VAL A 94 25.22 -0.10 -12.62
N ARG A 95 24.64 -1.25 -12.25
CA ARG A 95 24.12 -2.23 -13.21
C ARG A 95 22.95 -1.69 -14.01
N ALA A 96 22.07 -0.92 -13.39
CA ALA A 96 20.93 -0.30 -14.06
C ALA A 96 21.31 1.02 -14.78
N GLY A 97 22.53 1.52 -14.58
CA GLY A 97 22.97 2.79 -15.14
C GLY A 97 22.27 4.01 -14.56
N GLY A 98 21.66 3.91 -13.37
CA GLY A 98 20.87 4.98 -12.75
C GLY A 98 20.28 4.58 -11.42
N TYR A 99 19.07 5.04 -11.15
CA TYR A 99 18.36 4.69 -9.94
C TYR A 99 17.39 3.52 -10.18
N VAL A 100 17.25 2.68 -9.16
CA VAL A 100 16.22 1.64 -9.04
C VAL A 100 15.34 2.03 -7.89
N GLY A 101 14.02 2.08 -8.13
CA GLY A 101 13.02 2.24 -7.10
C GLY A 101 12.63 0.88 -6.52
N THR A 102 12.52 0.77 -5.21
CA THR A 102 12.00 -0.43 -4.54
C THR A 102 10.76 -0.03 -3.76
N ILE A 103 9.64 -0.69 -4.03
CA ILE A 103 8.43 -0.55 -3.22
C ILE A 103 8.70 -1.30 -1.92
N ASP A 104 8.77 -0.54 -0.82
CA ASP A 104 9.14 -1.02 0.51
C ASP A 104 7.92 -1.33 1.36
N LEU A 105 6.82 -0.61 1.12
CA LEU A 105 5.55 -0.78 1.79
C LEU A 105 4.40 -0.43 0.84
N LEU A 106 3.33 -1.21 0.90
CA LEU A 106 2.05 -0.91 0.26
C LEU A 106 0.92 -1.43 1.15
N VAL A 107 0.15 -0.53 1.72
CA VAL A 107 -0.95 -0.86 2.63
C VAL A 107 -2.22 -0.14 2.23
N VAL A 108 -3.34 -0.84 2.38
CA VAL A 108 -4.69 -0.30 2.12
C VAL A 108 -5.62 -0.74 3.24
N ASP A 109 -6.45 0.17 3.70
CA ASP A 109 -7.49 -0.11 4.68
C ASP A 109 -8.49 -1.13 4.09
N PRO A 110 -8.69 -2.31 4.73
CA PRO A 110 -9.53 -3.38 4.20
C PRO A 110 -11.02 -3.02 4.08
N GLU A 111 -11.46 -1.92 4.69
CA GLU A 111 -12.84 -1.43 4.57
C GLU A 111 -13.11 -0.73 3.23
N TYR A 112 -12.07 -0.50 2.40
CA TYR A 112 -12.14 0.21 1.13
C TYR A 112 -11.82 -0.69 -0.06
N ASP A 113 -11.98 -0.14 -1.27
CA ASP A 113 -11.68 -0.86 -2.53
C ASP A 113 -10.17 -1.05 -2.68
N LEU A 114 -9.70 -2.23 -2.24
CA LEU A 114 -8.30 -2.62 -2.27
C LEU A 114 -7.69 -2.52 -3.67
N ASP A 115 -8.41 -2.99 -4.70
CA ASP A 115 -7.88 -3.05 -6.06
C ASP A 115 -7.66 -1.65 -6.61
N ARG A 116 -8.67 -0.80 -6.51
CA ARG A 116 -8.64 0.55 -7.03
C ARG A 116 -7.62 1.44 -6.32
N ILE A 117 -7.52 1.31 -4.98
CA ILE A 117 -6.55 2.09 -4.20
C ILE A 117 -5.13 1.63 -4.48
N THR A 118 -4.89 0.31 -4.54
CA THR A 118 -3.59 -0.25 -4.89
C THR A 118 -3.12 0.23 -6.26
N GLU A 119 -3.99 0.18 -7.28
CA GLU A 119 -3.70 0.67 -8.63
C GLU A 119 -3.28 2.15 -8.60
N ALA A 120 -4.09 3.00 -7.97
CA ALA A 120 -3.82 4.42 -7.89
C ALA A 120 -2.51 4.76 -7.14
N LEU A 121 -2.20 4.05 -6.05
CA LEU A 121 -0.95 4.21 -5.32
C LEU A 121 0.26 3.78 -6.16
N LEU A 122 0.17 2.63 -6.85
CA LEU A 122 1.25 2.13 -7.69
C LEU A 122 1.50 3.02 -8.90
N GLU A 123 0.46 3.52 -9.56
CA GLU A 123 0.61 4.49 -10.65
C GLU A 123 1.35 5.75 -10.19
N GLU A 124 1.01 6.29 -9.02
CA GLU A 124 1.69 7.45 -8.46
C GLU A 124 3.16 7.15 -8.11
N LEU A 125 3.45 5.97 -7.52
CA LEU A 125 4.83 5.57 -7.23
C LEU A 125 5.65 5.40 -8.50
N VAL A 126 5.12 4.76 -9.54
CA VAL A 126 5.80 4.61 -10.84
C VAL A 126 6.04 5.98 -11.48
N ARG A 127 5.07 6.89 -11.42
CA ARG A 127 5.24 8.27 -11.88
C ARG A 127 6.33 9.00 -11.10
N SER A 128 6.35 8.88 -9.78
CA SER A 128 7.39 9.45 -8.92
C SER A 128 8.76 8.87 -9.23
N ALA A 129 8.87 7.55 -9.42
CA ALA A 129 10.10 6.87 -9.82
C ALA A 129 10.64 7.41 -11.15
N SER A 130 9.77 7.52 -12.16
CA SER A 130 10.12 8.08 -13.47
C SER A 130 10.66 9.52 -13.35
N ASN A 131 9.98 10.38 -12.60
CA ASN A 131 10.39 11.77 -12.38
C ASN A 131 11.75 11.87 -11.65
N LYS A 132 12.12 10.86 -10.87
CA LYS A 132 13.40 10.77 -10.15
C LYS A 132 14.48 10.03 -10.94
N GLY A 133 14.23 9.68 -12.19
CA GLY A 133 15.19 9.03 -13.08
C GLY A 133 15.42 7.55 -12.80
N CYS A 134 14.44 6.86 -12.21
CA CYS A 134 14.49 5.40 -12.09
C CYS A 134 14.25 4.75 -13.45
N SER A 135 15.06 3.77 -13.78
CA SER A 135 14.87 2.93 -14.97
C SER A 135 14.00 1.69 -14.68
N VAL A 136 13.91 1.30 -13.42
CA VAL A 136 13.18 0.11 -12.97
C VAL A 136 12.54 0.39 -11.61
N VAL A 137 11.35 -0.14 -11.39
CA VAL A 137 10.71 -0.25 -10.09
C VAL A 137 10.58 -1.72 -9.74
N GLU A 138 11.05 -2.09 -8.58
CA GLU A 138 11.06 -3.45 -8.05
C GLU A 138 10.15 -3.53 -6.83
N ALA A 139 9.54 -4.69 -6.60
CA ALA A 139 8.75 -5.00 -5.41
C ALA A 139 9.06 -6.42 -4.95
N GLU A 140 8.73 -6.73 -3.72
CA GLU A 140 8.71 -8.11 -3.25
C GLU A 140 7.59 -8.87 -3.95
N ARG A 141 7.88 -10.13 -4.34
CA ARG A 141 6.88 -10.98 -4.98
C ARG A 141 5.82 -11.36 -3.94
N PRO A 142 4.52 -11.10 -4.19
CA PRO A 142 3.47 -11.57 -3.31
C PRO A 142 3.43 -13.10 -3.24
N ASP A 143 3.09 -13.65 -2.08
CA ASP A 143 2.95 -15.08 -1.89
C ASP A 143 1.66 -15.63 -2.49
N ASP A 144 0.59 -14.82 -2.52
CA ASP A 144 -0.69 -15.23 -3.07
C ASP A 144 -0.83 -14.90 -4.56
N GLU A 145 -1.41 -15.86 -5.31
CA GLU A 145 -1.56 -15.75 -6.75
C GLU A 145 -2.53 -14.65 -7.19
N ALA A 146 -3.52 -14.28 -6.37
CA ALA A 146 -4.48 -13.24 -6.71
C ALA A 146 -3.81 -11.86 -6.70
N THR A 147 -3.00 -11.59 -5.67
CA THR A 147 -2.19 -10.37 -5.58
C THR A 147 -1.13 -10.35 -6.68
N LEU A 148 -0.45 -11.46 -6.95
CA LEU A 148 0.51 -11.55 -8.06
C LEU A 148 -0.15 -11.23 -9.41
N ALA A 149 -1.32 -11.79 -9.70
CA ALA A 149 -2.05 -11.50 -10.92
C ALA A 149 -2.46 -10.03 -11.01
N ARG A 150 -2.78 -9.38 -9.89
CA ARG A 150 -3.03 -7.94 -9.83
C ARG A 150 -1.79 -7.13 -10.22
N TRP A 151 -0.64 -7.43 -9.64
CA TRP A 151 0.63 -6.77 -9.96
C TRP A 151 1.02 -6.95 -11.42
N GLN A 152 0.80 -8.15 -11.98
CA GLN A 152 1.05 -8.42 -13.40
C GLN A 152 0.16 -7.57 -14.31
N ARG A 153 -1.12 -7.36 -13.96
CA ARG A 153 -2.00 -6.44 -14.71
C ARG A 153 -1.51 -5.00 -14.68
N LEU A 154 -0.80 -4.60 -13.63
CA LEU A 154 -0.17 -3.28 -13.48
C LEU A 154 1.23 -3.19 -14.13
N GLY A 155 1.61 -4.20 -14.93
CA GLY A 155 2.85 -4.20 -15.70
C GLY A 155 4.08 -4.71 -14.97
N PHE A 156 3.92 -5.25 -13.75
CA PHE A 156 5.03 -5.93 -13.07
C PHE A 156 5.23 -7.32 -13.64
N SER A 157 6.48 -7.74 -13.75
CA SER A 157 6.87 -9.08 -14.21
C SER A 157 7.93 -9.66 -13.28
N GLU A 158 8.00 -10.96 -13.19
CA GLU A 158 9.02 -11.64 -12.40
C GLU A 158 10.42 -11.33 -12.93
N ALA A 159 11.28 -10.80 -12.08
CA ALA A 159 12.65 -10.35 -12.40
C ALA A 159 13.74 -11.25 -11.80
N GLY A 160 13.42 -12.54 -11.56
CA GLY A 160 14.34 -13.54 -11.00
C GLY A 160 14.44 -13.51 -9.47
N PRO A 161 15.10 -14.52 -8.88
CA PRO A 161 15.23 -14.64 -7.45
C PRO A 161 16.25 -13.63 -6.89
N ARG A 162 15.90 -12.97 -5.80
CA ARG A 162 16.82 -12.15 -5.02
C ARG A 162 17.47 -12.98 -3.93
N LEU A 163 18.78 -12.73 -3.69
CA LEU A 163 19.46 -13.19 -2.50
C LEU A 163 19.55 -12.04 -1.49
N SER A 164 19.20 -12.30 -0.25
CA SER A 164 19.34 -11.36 0.85
C SER A 164 20.24 -11.93 1.94
N ARG A 165 20.94 -11.06 2.64
CA ARG A 165 21.73 -11.40 3.83
C ARG A 165 21.40 -10.41 4.93
N THR A 166 21.03 -10.92 6.07
CA THR A 166 20.88 -10.10 7.27
C THR A 166 22.23 -9.59 7.74
N VAL A 167 22.31 -8.29 8.00
CA VAL A 167 23.49 -7.64 8.59
C VAL A 167 23.15 -7.30 10.02
N ALA A 168 23.97 -7.76 10.99
CA ALA A 168 23.78 -7.42 12.39
C ALA A 168 23.92 -5.90 12.57
N ALA A 169 23.05 -5.29 13.38
CA ALA A 169 23.16 -3.86 13.72
C ALA A 169 24.54 -3.57 14.34
N ALA A 170 25.15 -2.47 13.92
CA ALA A 170 26.42 -2.01 14.49
C ALA A 170 26.18 -1.66 15.97
N GLY A 171 26.61 -2.51 16.90
CA GLY A 171 26.40 -2.36 18.35
C GLY A 171 26.05 -3.66 19.07
N SER A 172 25.65 -4.70 18.34
CA SER A 172 25.43 -6.06 18.89
C SER A 172 26.73 -6.89 18.96
N ALA A 173 27.91 -6.26 18.85
CA ALA A 173 29.16 -6.96 19.13
C ALA A 173 29.18 -7.27 20.61
N ALA A 174 28.85 -8.53 20.95
CA ALA A 174 29.07 -9.09 22.27
C ALA A 174 30.44 -8.64 22.76
N ARG A 175 30.50 -8.03 23.94
CA ARG A 175 31.74 -7.81 24.68
C ARG A 175 32.43 -9.17 24.73
N ARG A 176 33.47 -9.36 23.92
CA ARG A 176 34.40 -10.47 24.13
C ARG A 176 35.11 -10.16 25.43
N THR A 177 34.70 -10.85 26.46
CA THR A 177 35.46 -10.93 27.72
C THR A 177 36.78 -11.61 27.35
N ILE A 178 37.88 -10.91 27.54
CA ILE A 178 39.24 -11.41 27.45
C ILE A 178 39.50 -12.15 28.79
#